data_d17d8303fea7bc6d163a10f613e71b57
#
_entry.id   d17d8303fea7bc6d163a10f613e71b57
#
_cell.length_a   1.000
_cell.length_b   1.000
_cell.length_c   1.000
_cell.angle_alpha   90.00
_cell.angle_beta   90.00
_cell.angle_gamma   90.00
#
_symmetry.space_group_name_H-M   'P 1'
#
loop_
_entity.id
_entity.type
_entity.pdbx_description
1 polymer ?
#
loop_
_entity_poly.entity_id
_entity_poly.type
_entity_poly.pdbx_seq_one_letter_code
_entity_poly.pdbx_strand_id
1 'polypeptide(L)'
;VPNLDQRDTDGDGYGDVCTDNIPQYTPLRTFSGSYESIGNQIARTYPDSIIYMADVFSIIGVTPQLAQSQYDAIEDIIPQSIKDHMKGMAAGLSDVRPFSYEEAWNIVLITGFAINALNTPDPVAAPSKETFGCTAFAVSSTAGTFLAHNTDNSKGSEHNGALMHIIPDNGDNSYLHLFAPGFVDVGLGLNDKQIGITYNVGRPNNNPLEGLPPLVMVRYVMEKASTLEEAISYFTDFIDEGNSFGYGGAIFLLVDYKDNSMAKVQVKSDDCKVTYGKQLKEGVTYIASTNHFDEDFSPLSPEEAASSSNISSLARWARLMEILPQQEIYDLDTCFEILSDHGDGDPTNNTISRKGTNTVTTITNVFTADKLYYTQGIPHEYLEVYGDPILIDLNPTRCLVESLYGEDSEKTQVLRKFRDDVLSKTTEGKELIQLYYRLSPSSVDLLKSDQELKRELKELLDEYMPMVKRVVK
;
A
#
# COMPACT_ATOMS: atom_id res chain seq x y z
N VAL A 1 -19.85 10.68 -11.74
CA VAL A 1 -20.87 11.29 -12.62
C VAL A 1 -20.16 11.56 -13.93
N PRO A 2 -20.60 10.99 -15.09
CA PRO A 2 -19.98 11.29 -16.35
C PRO A 2 -20.02 12.80 -16.58
N ASN A 3 -18.86 13.43 -16.67
CA ASN A 3 -18.75 14.81 -17.04
C ASN A 3 -19.09 14.92 -18.53
N LEU A 4 -20.13 15.70 -18.87
CA LEU A 4 -20.63 15.86 -20.24
C LEU A 4 -19.68 16.69 -21.12
N ASP A 5 -18.57 17.20 -20.58
CA ASP A 5 -17.59 18.01 -21.28
C ASP A 5 -16.19 17.38 -21.22
N GLN A 6 -16.12 16.08 -21.57
CA GLN A 6 -14.86 15.35 -21.69
C GLN A 6 -14.13 15.75 -22.98
N ARG A 7 -13.61 16.95 -23.00
CA ARG A 7 -12.66 17.38 -24.02
C ARG A 7 -11.30 16.78 -23.65
N ASP A 8 -10.79 15.93 -24.49
CA ASP A 8 -9.44 15.35 -24.42
C ASP A 8 -8.62 16.01 -25.53
N THR A 9 -7.92 17.10 -25.16
CA THR A 9 -7.22 17.94 -26.14
C THR A 9 -5.84 17.39 -26.48
N ASP A 10 -5.25 16.59 -25.59
CA ASP A 10 -3.92 15.98 -25.78
C ASP A 10 -3.99 14.51 -26.22
N GLY A 11 -5.17 13.90 -26.24
CA GLY A 11 -5.40 12.54 -26.75
C GLY A 11 -4.91 11.44 -25.81
N ASP A 12 -4.76 11.71 -24.53
CA ASP A 12 -4.27 10.74 -23.54
C ASP A 12 -5.36 9.77 -23.04
N GLY A 13 -6.61 9.98 -23.46
CA GLY A 13 -7.76 9.15 -23.10
C GLY A 13 -8.49 9.63 -21.83
N TYR A 14 -8.10 10.78 -21.28
CA TYR A 14 -8.75 11.43 -20.15
C TYR A 14 -9.28 12.79 -20.60
N GLY A 15 -10.40 13.25 -20.05
CA GLY A 15 -10.90 14.59 -20.35
C GLY A 15 -10.04 15.68 -19.71
N ASP A 16 -9.84 16.81 -20.38
CA ASP A 16 -9.02 17.97 -19.94
C ASP A 16 -9.25 18.40 -18.47
N VAL A 17 -10.43 18.14 -17.92
CA VAL A 17 -10.76 18.39 -16.49
C VAL A 17 -10.14 17.34 -15.55
N CYS A 18 -9.70 16.20 -16.10
CA CYS A 18 -9.03 15.13 -15.35
C CYS A 18 -7.50 15.24 -15.43
N THR A 19 -7.00 16.05 -16.39
CA THR A 19 -5.58 16.21 -16.71
C THR A 19 -4.94 17.47 -16.16
N ASP A 20 -5.54 18.14 -15.17
CA ASP A 20 -4.71 18.98 -14.33
C ASP A 20 -3.66 18.06 -13.68
N ASN A 21 -2.49 17.99 -14.31
CA ASN A 21 -1.31 17.17 -14.00
C ASN A 21 -0.69 17.47 -12.61
N ILE A 22 -1.52 17.59 -11.61
CA ILE A 22 -1.10 17.53 -10.22
C ILE A 22 -1.39 16.10 -9.78
N PRO A 23 -0.37 15.24 -9.50
CA PRO A 23 -0.62 14.00 -8.80
C PRO A 23 -1.51 14.34 -7.61
N GLN A 24 -2.70 13.75 -7.57
CA GLN A 24 -3.55 13.96 -6.41
C GLN A 24 -2.83 13.32 -5.23
N TYR A 25 -2.04 14.14 -4.53
CA TYR A 25 -1.41 13.77 -3.28
C TYR A 25 -2.49 13.17 -2.40
N THR A 26 -2.35 11.88 -2.12
CA THR A 26 -3.20 11.22 -1.14
C THR A 26 -2.65 11.60 0.23
N PRO A 27 -3.26 12.56 0.95
CA PRO A 27 -2.75 12.97 2.24
C PRO A 27 -2.83 11.79 3.20
N LEU A 28 -1.79 11.62 4.02
CA LEU A 28 -1.85 10.70 5.14
C LEU A 28 -3.07 11.04 6.01
N ARG A 29 -3.97 10.08 6.17
CA ARG A 29 -5.14 10.18 7.06
C ARG A 29 -4.92 9.28 8.25
N THR A 30 -5.16 9.82 9.44
CA THR A 30 -5.07 9.05 10.69
C THR A 30 -6.47 8.69 11.16
N PHE A 31 -6.67 7.41 11.47
CA PHE A 31 -7.90 6.85 12.00
C PHE A 31 -7.59 6.13 13.31
N SER A 32 -8.34 6.42 14.39
CA SER A 32 -8.02 5.88 15.70
C SER A 32 -9.26 5.47 16.48
N GLY A 33 -9.05 4.56 17.45
CA GLY A 33 -10.10 4.04 18.33
C GLY A 33 -10.32 2.54 18.14
N SER A 34 -11.52 2.05 18.49
CA SER A 34 -11.88 0.65 18.22
C SER A 34 -11.94 0.38 16.72
N TYR A 35 -11.74 -0.86 16.29
CA TYR A 35 -11.80 -1.21 14.87
C TYR A 35 -13.16 -0.87 14.23
N GLU A 36 -14.26 -0.97 14.97
CA GLU A 36 -15.58 -0.51 14.51
C GLU A 36 -15.59 1.00 14.29
N SER A 37 -15.02 1.78 15.22
CA SER A 37 -14.89 3.23 15.07
C SER A 37 -14.00 3.60 13.89
N ILE A 38 -12.87 2.92 13.69
CA ILE A 38 -11.95 3.10 12.58
C ILE A 38 -12.65 2.84 11.24
N GLY A 39 -13.36 1.72 11.12
CA GLY A 39 -14.13 1.39 9.92
C GLY A 39 -15.17 2.45 9.57
N ASN A 40 -15.89 2.96 10.60
CA ASN A 40 -16.87 4.03 10.44
C ASN A 40 -16.21 5.35 9.97
N GLN A 41 -15.07 5.73 10.54
CA GLN A 41 -14.33 6.93 10.16
C GLN A 41 -13.83 6.85 8.70
N ILE A 42 -13.27 5.70 8.29
CA ILE A 42 -12.80 5.45 6.91
C ILE A 42 -13.97 5.56 5.94
N ALA A 43 -15.10 4.92 6.24
CA ALA A 43 -16.28 4.93 5.40
C ALA A 43 -16.86 6.34 5.19
N ARG A 44 -16.88 7.15 6.24
CA ARG A 44 -17.31 8.55 6.17
C ARG A 44 -16.31 9.45 5.43
N THR A 45 -15.03 9.07 5.42
CA THR A 45 -13.98 9.84 4.75
C THR A 45 -13.94 9.55 3.25
N TYR A 46 -14.19 8.29 2.86
CA TYR A 46 -14.08 7.82 1.48
C TYR A 46 -15.36 7.12 0.95
N PRO A 47 -16.55 7.69 1.15
CA PRO A 47 -17.80 7.00 0.84
C PRO A 47 -17.90 6.62 -0.65
N ASP A 48 -17.55 7.54 -1.55
CA ASP A 48 -17.67 7.34 -2.99
C ASP A 48 -16.75 6.23 -3.48
N SER A 49 -15.50 6.18 -2.98
CA SER A 49 -14.54 5.14 -3.35
C SER A 49 -15.01 3.75 -2.91
N ILE A 50 -15.54 3.62 -1.70
CA ILE A 50 -16.00 2.34 -1.17
C ILE A 50 -17.26 1.86 -1.90
N ILE A 51 -18.21 2.77 -2.14
CA ILE A 51 -19.43 2.48 -2.90
C ILE A 51 -19.08 2.07 -4.33
N TYR A 52 -18.17 2.80 -4.99
CA TYR A 52 -17.70 2.45 -6.33
C TYR A 52 -17.11 1.04 -6.38
N MET A 53 -16.28 0.68 -5.41
CA MET A 53 -15.72 -0.67 -5.32
C MET A 53 -16.82 -1.71 -5.18
N ALA A 54 -17.78 -1.55 -4.26
CA ALA A 54 -18.89 -2.46 -4.08
C ALA A 54 -19.74 -2.62 -5.36
N ASP A 55 -19.98 -1.52 -6.08
CA ASP A 55 -20.79 -1.53 -7.30
C ASP A 55 -20.05 -2.21 -8.47
N VAL A 56 -18.76 -1.94 -8.67
CA VAL A 56 -17.93 -2.62 -9.68
C VAL A 56 -17.95 -4.13 -9.46
N PHE A 57 -17.93 -4.56 -8.24
CA PHE A 57 -17.89 -5.96 -7.86
C PHE A 57 -19.19 -6.70 -8.10
N SER A 58 -20.29 -6.02 -7.89
CA SER A 58 -21.59 -6.53 -8.28
C SER A 58 -21.68 -6.79 -9.82
N ILE A 59 -21.04 -5.92 -10.62
CA ILE A 59 -21.02 -6.02 -12.08
C ILE A 59 -20.21 -7.25 -12.56
N ILE A 60 -19.12 -7.60 -11.88
CA ILE A 60 -18.29 -8.76 -12.27
C ILE A 60 -18.80 -10.11 -11.70
N GLY A 61 -20.00 -10.12 -11.14
CA GLY A 61 -20.70 -11.36 -10.77
C GLY A 61 -20.45 -11.84 -9.33
N VAL A 62 -19.81 -11.04 -8.48
CA VAL A 62 -19.77 -11.34 -7.05
C VAL A 62 -21.11 -10.98 -6.44
N THR A 63 -22.00 -11.96 -6.39
CA THR A 63 -23.33 -11.74 -5.80
C THR A 63 -23.25 -11.73 -4.27
N PRO A 64 -24.17 -11.02 -3.58
CA PRO A 64 -24.26 -11.08 -2.11
C PRO A 64 -24.40 -12.50 -1.57
N GLN A 65 -25.05 -13.40 -2.31
CA GLN A 65 -25.22 -14.81 -1.92
C GLN A 65 -23.91 -15.59 -1.97
N LEU A 66 -23.08 -15.35 -3.01
CA LEU A 66 -21.77 -15.98 -3.11
C LEU A 66 -20.88 -15.52 -1.97
N ALA A 67 -20.85 -14.22 -1.71
CA ALA A 67 -20.06 -13.67 -0.60
C ALA A 67 -20.51 -14.20 0.76
N GLN A 68 -21.81 -14.30 0.99
CA GLN A 68 -22.34 -14.85 2.23
C GLN A 68 -21.92 -16.32 2.42
N SER A 69 -22.07 -17.15 1.37
CA SER A 69 -21.67 -18.55 1.48
C SER A 69 -20.18 -18.74 1.77
N GLN A 70 -19.35 -17.87 1.23
CA GLN A 70 -17.90 -17.88 1.48
C GLN A 70 -17.55 -17.36 2.89
N TYR A 71 -18.23 -16.29 3.32
CA TYR A 71 -18.09 -15.80 4.69
C TYR A 71 -18.46 -16.89 5.71
N ASP A 72 -19.60 -17.54 5.52
CA ASP A 72 -20.09 -18.62 6.40
C ASP A 72 -19.08 -19.78 6.49
N ALA A 73 -18.37 -20.07 5.40
CA ALA A 73 -17.36 -21.13 5.35
C ALA A 73 -16.08 -20.82 6.12
N ILE A 74 -15.75 -19.54 6.33
CA ILE A 74 -14.48 -19.12 6.96
C ILE A 74 -14.69 -18.17 8.16
N GLU A 75 -15.92 -17.94 8.61
CA GLU A 75 -16.22 -16.98 9.66
C GLU A 75 -15.38 -17.19 10.93
N ASP A 76 -15.16 -18.45 11.31
CA ASP A 76 -14.43 -18.80 12.53
C ASP A 76 -12.94 -18.43 12.46
N ILE A 77 -12.36 -18.36 11.25
CA ILE A 77 -10.94 -18.04 11.04
C ILE A 77 -10.69 -16.58 10.67
N ILE A 78 -11.75 -15.77 10.49
CA ILE A 78 -11.59 -14.34 10.24
C ILE A 78 -11.26 -13.62 11.55
N PRO A 79 -10.18 -12.81 11.59
CA PRO A 79 -9.85 -12.01 12.78
C PRO A 79 -10.99 -11.09 13.21
N GLN A 80 -11.22 -10.99 14.52
CA GLN A 80 -12.29 -10.15 15.07
C GLN A 80 -12.13 -8.67 14.71
N SER A 81 -10.88 -8.18 14.62
CA SER A 81 -10.55 -6.82 14.19
C SER A 81 -11.13 -6.49 12.80
N ILE A 82 -11.08 -7.46 11.87
CA ILE A 82 -11.68 -7.32 10.53
C ILE A 82 -13.19 -7.30 10.59
N LYS A 83 -13.81 -8.21 11.35
CA LYS A 83 -15.26 -8.24 11.54
C LYS A 83 -15.80 -6.92 12.11
N ASP A 84 -15.12 -6.37 13.10
CA ASP A 84 -15.51 -5.10 13.73
C ASP A 84 -15.30 -3.91 12.78
N HIS A 85 -14.21 -3.90 12.03
CA HIS A 85 -13.96 -2.87 11.02
C HIS A 85 -15.08 -2.86 9.95
N MET A 86 -15.48 -4.03 9.46
CA MET A 86 -16.55 -4.15 8.46
C MET A 86 -17.91 -3.69 8.99
N LYS A 87 -18.23 -3.98 10.26
CA LYS A 87 -19.43 -3.42 10.92
C LYS A 87 -19.40 -1.91 10.94
N GLY A 88 -18.26 -1.33 11.32
CA GLY A 88 -18.04 0.11 11.32
C GLY A 88 -18.20 0.71 9.94
N MET A 89 -17.65 0.06 8.90
CA MET A 89 -17.74 0.50 7.52
C MET A 89 -19.19 0.50 7.03
N ALA A 90 -19.93 -0.57 7.27
CA ALA A 90 -21.35 -0.64 6.92
C ALA A 90 -22.17 0.45 7.65
N ALA A 91 -21.93 0.66 8.94
CA ALA A 91 -22.58 1.73 9.69
C ALA A 91 -22.22 3.13 9.18
N GLY A 92 -20.97 3.36 8.80
CA GLY A 92 -20.52 4.67 8.29
C GLY A 92 -21.09 5.05 6.92
N LEU A 93 -21.40 4.07 6.06
CA LEU A 93 -22.01 4.28 4.75
C LEU A 93 -23.53 4.33 4.78
N SER A 94 -24.17 3.87 5.86
CA SER A 94 -25.63 3.81 5.96
C SER A 94 -26.33 5.17 5.81
N ASP A 95 -25.63 6.27 6.11
CA ASP A 95 -26.12 7.64 5.93
C ASP A 95 -26.07 8.09 4.46
N VAL A 96 -25.27 7.45 3.61
CA VAL A 96 -25.10 7.79 2.20
C VAL A 96 -26.06 6.97 1.34
N ARG A 97 -26.06 5.66 1.53
CA ARG A 97 -27.04 4.71 0.99
C ARG A 97 -27.16 3.50 1.91
N PRO A 98 -28.23 2.69 1.79
CA PRO A 98 -28.24 1.39 2.43
C PRO A 98 -26.98 0.60 2.00
N PHE A 99 -26.19 0.20 2.97
CA PHE A 99 -24.94 -0.56 2.76
C PHE A 99 -24.87 -1.65 3.82
N SER A 100 -24.80 -2.90 3.39
CA SER A 100 -24.86 -4.03 4.29
C SER A 100 -23.46 -4.52 4.72
N TYR A 101 -23.41 -5.33 5.75
CA TYR A 101 -22.21 -6.01 6.19
C TYR A 101 -21.66 -6.96 5.11
N GLU A 102 -22.57 -7.61 4.38
CA GLU A 102 -22.24 -8.51 3.26
C GLU A 102 -21.61 -7.74 2.09
N GLU A 103 -22.07 -6.51 1.83
CA GLU A 103 -21.42 -5.65 0.82
C GLU A 103 -20.00 -5.27 1.26
N ALA A 104 -19.78 -4.99 2.53
CA ALA A 104 -18.44 -4.75 3.07
C ALA A 104 -17.56 -6.00 2.94
N TRP A 105 -18.12 -7.17 3.25
CA TRP A 105 -17.41 -8.43 3.09
C TRP A 105 -17.05 -8.74 1.63
N ASN A 106 -17.93 -8.41 0.69
CA ASN A 106 -17.63 -8.54 -0.74
C ASN A 106 -16.33 -7.83 -1.12
N ILE A 107 -16.08 -6.65 -0.58
CA ILE A 107 -14.85 -5.90 -0.89
C ILE A 107 -13.61 -6.67 -0.40
N VAL A 108 -13.67 -7.29 0.77
CA VAL A 108 -12.56 -8.12 1.30
C VAL A 108 -12.30 -9.34 0.42
N LEU A 109 -13.38 -10.03 -0.01
CA LEU A 109 -13.24 -11.23 -0.82
C LEU A 109 -12.71 -10.96 -2.23
N ILE A 110 -12.94 -9.78 -2.75
CA ILE A 110 -12.69 -9.49 -4.16
C ILE A 110 -11.23 -9.40 -4.51
N THR A 111 -10.39 -8.97 -3.60
CA THR A 111 -8.95 -9.02 -3.86
C THR A 111 -8.56 -10.43 -4.28
N GLY A 112 -9.11 -11.44 -3.58
CA GLY A 112 -8.94 -12.84 -3.95
C GLY A 112 -9.67 -13.25 -5.23
N PHE A 113 -10.93 -12.83 -5.41
CA PHE A 113 -11.74 -13.23 -6.57
C PHE A 113 -11.26 -12.61 -7.88
N ALA A 114 -10.88 -11.33 -7.89
CA ALA A 114 -10.27 -10.70 -9.07
C ALA A 114 -8.99 -11.43 -9.48
N ILE A 115 -8.18 -11.83 -8.52
CA ILE A 115 -6.98 -12.63 -8.74
C ILE A 115 -7.33 -13.98 -9.36
N ASN A 116 -8.37 -14.65 -8.87
CA ASN A 116 -8.81 -15.95 -9.38
C ASN A 116 -9.44 -15.87 -10.78
N ALA A 117 -10.29 -14.86 -11.02
CA ALA A 117 -10.88 -14.63 -12.35
C ALA A 117 -9.81 -14.37 -13.42
N LEU A 118 -8.69 -13.78 -13.05
CA LEU A 118 -7.53 -13.58 -13.93
C LEU A 118 -6.76 -14.88 -14.22
N ASN A 119 -6.91 -15.90 -13.38
CA ASN A 119 -6.21 -17.17 -13.49
C ASN A 119 -7.05 -18.28 -14.15
N THR A 120 -8.36 -18.08 -14.38
CA THR A 120 -9.23 -19.10 -15.05
C THR A 120 -8.97 -19.15 -16.57
N PRO A 121 -8.97 -20.35 -17.17
CA PRO A 121 -8.73 -20.52 -18.60
C PRO A 121 -9.87 -20.04 -19.53
N ASP A 122 -11.06 -19.76 -19.01
CA ASP A 122 -12.25 -19.49 -19.83
C ASP A 122 -12.68 -18.02 -19.77
N PRO A 123 -12.71 -17.32 -20.91
CA PRO A 123 -12.78 -15.87 -20.97
C PRO A 123 -14.20 -15.33 -21.22
N VAL A 124 -15.14 -15.57 -20.34
CA VAL A 124 -16.36 -14.77 -20.42
C VAL A 124 -16.18 -13.51 -19.61
N ALA A 125 -15.69 -12.47 -20.27
CA ALA A 125 -15.60 -11.08 -19.78
C ALA A 125 -14.62 -10.79 -18.62
N ALA A 126 -13.50 -11.51 -18.50
CA ALA A 126 -12.41 -11.06 -17.63
C ALA A 126 -11.70 -9.86 -18.28
N PRO A 127 -11.34 -8.80 -17.52
CA PRO A 127 -10.35 -7.83 -17.97
C PRO A 127 -9.10 -8.60 -18.41
N SER A 128 -8.40 -8.11 -19.43
CA SER A 128 -7.28 -8.83 -20.04
C SER A 128 -6.34 -9.39 -18.98
N LYS A 129 -5.87 -10.63 -19.13
CA LYS A 129 -5.00 -11.38 -18.19
C LYS A 129 -3.69 -10.66 -17.80
N GLU A 130 -3.50 -9.41 -18.23
CA GLU A 130 -2.31 -8.59 -18.06
C GLU A 130 -2.44 -7.50 -16.98
N THR A 131 -3.57 -7.44 -16.26
CA THR A 131 -3.93 -6.26 -15.46
C THR A 131 -3.28 -6.12 -14.10
N PHE A 132 -2.71 -7.17 -13.51
CA PHE A 132 -2.10 -7.09 -12.19
C PHE A 132 -0.69 -7.65 -12.18
N GLY A 133 0.20 -6.98 -11.50
CA GLY A 133 1.56 -7.45 -11.30
C GLY A 133 2.24 -6.66 -10.19
N CYS A 134 3.38 -7.15 -9.77
CA CYS A 134 4.19 -6.50 -8.76
C CYS A 134 5.65 -6.89 -8.96
N THR A 135 6.54 -5.99 -8.57
CA THR A 135 7.96 -6.28 -8.42
C THR A 135 8.38 -5.79 -7.04
N ALA A 136 8.98 -6.67 -6.25
CA ALA A 136 9.40 -6.34 -4.90
C ALA A 136 10.81 -6.84 -4.61
N PHE A 137 11.55 -6.08 -3.81
CA PHE A 137 12.79 -6.55 -3.20
C PHE A 137 13.01 -5.87 -1.85
N ALA A 138 13.73 -6.55 -0.98
CA ALA A 138 14.32 -5.94 0.18
C ALA A 138 15.83 -6.07 0.10
N VAL A 139 16.53 -5.05 0.55
CA VAL A 139 17.98 -5.01 0.61
C VAL A 139 18.45 -4.37 1.90
N SER A 140 19.45 -4.96 2.54
CA SER A 140 20.13 -4.42 3.71
C SER A 140 21.61 -4.23 3.39
N SER A 141 22.12 -3.04 3.65
CA SER A 141 23.50 -2.64 3.40
C SER A 141 23.98 -1.69 4.51
N THR A 142 25.20 -1.16 4.35
CA THR A 142 25.72 -0.10 5.24
C THR A 142 24.95 1.22 5.14
N ALA A 143 24.21 1.45 4.04
CA ALA A 143 23.37 2.65 3.86
C ALA A 143 21.99 2.52 4.55
N GLY A 144 21.62 1.30 4.96
CA GLY A 144 20.34 1.02 5.61
C GLY A 144 19.64 -0.22 5.08
N THR A 145 18.43 -0.42 5.54
CA THR A 145 17.54 -1.48 5.07
C THR A 145 16.32 -0.86 4.40
N PHE A 146 16.01 -1.36 3.21
CA PHE A 146 14.97 -0.84 2.35
C PHE A 146 14.06 -2.00 1.89
N LEU A 147 12.75 -1.79 1.93
CA LEU A 147 11.75 -2.68 1.35
C LEU A 147 11.03 -1.93 0.23
N ALA A 148 11.27 -2.35 -0.98
CA ALA A 148 10.94 -1.66 -2.22
C ALA A 148 9.89 -2.44 -3.02
N HIS A 149 8.90 -1.74 -3.60
CA HIS A 149 7.79 -2.40 -4.30
C HIS A 149 7.17 -1.53 -5.39
N ASN A 150 6.89 -2.12 -6.54
CA ASN A 150 5.99 -1.61 -7.56
C ASN A 150 4.66 -2.37 -7.53
N THR A 151 3.56 -1.63 -7.46
CA THR A 151 2.21 -2.13 -7.65
C THR A 151 1.77 -1.81 -9.08
N ASP A 152 1.46 -2.83 -9.86
CA ASP A 152 1.00 -2.68 -11.24
C ASP A 152 -0.48 -3.07 -11.34
N ASN A 153 -1.29 -2.14 -11.81
CA ASN A 153 -2.74 -2.31 -11.94
C ASN A 153 -3.22 -1.96 -13.36
N SER A 154 -4.54 -2.03 -13.55
CA SER A 154 -5.18 -1.58 -14.78
C SER A 154 -4.92 -0.10 -15.00
N LYS A 155 -4.65 0.29 -16.24
CA LYS A 155 -4.55 1.67 -16.66
C LYS A 155 -5.84 2.42 -16.26
N GLY A 156 -5.70 3.61 -15.66
CA GLY A 156 -6.81 4.39 -15.12
C GLY A 156 -7.08 4.20 -13.63
N SER A 157 -6.33 3.33 -12.94
CA SER A 157 -6.43 3.13 -11.48
C SER A 157 -5.30 3.82 -10.69
N GLU A 158 -4.51 4.67 -11.32
CA GLU A 158 -3.32 5.31 -10.76
C GLU A 158 -3.63 6.21 -9.55
N HIS A 159 -4.87 6.67 -9.43
CA HIS A 159 -5.31 7.61 -8.39
C HIS A 159 -6.20 6.97 -7.30
N ASN A 160 -6.38 5.65 -7.32
CA ASN A 160 -7.28 4.96 -6.39
C ASN A 160 -6.64 4.58 -5.05
N GLY A 161 -5.38 4.94 -4.80
CA GLY A 161 -4.70 4.65 -3.55
C GLY A 161 -5.05 5.63 -2.43
N ALA A 162 -5.16 5.13 -1.20
CA ALA A 162 -5.21 5.93 0.02
C ALA A 162 -4.06 5.52 0.94
N LEU A 163 -3.50 6.51 1.63
CA LEU A 163 -2.51 6.30 2.67
C LEU A 163 -3.16 6.57 4.02
N MET A 164 -3.24 5.54 4.84
CA MET A 164 -3.92 5.58 6.13
C MET A 164 -2.98 5.16 7.26
N HIS A 165 -2.99 5.93 8.34
CA HIS A 165 -2.36 5.54 9.60
C HIS A 165 -3.45 5.05 10.54
N ILE A 166 -3.39 3.79 10.89
CA ILE A 166 -4.39 3.11 11.73
C ILE A 166 -3.82 2.98 13.15
N ILE A 167 -4.57 3.47 14.13
CA ILE A 167 -4.16 3.48 15.54
C ILE A 167 -5.28 2.85 16.38
N PRO A 168 -5.22 1.52 16.59
CA PRO A 168 -6.19 0.81 17.44
C PRO A 168 -6.04 1.20 18.93
N ASP A 169 -7.14 1.19 19.69
CA ASP A 169 -7.16 1.49 21.12
C ASP A 169 -7.13 0.26 22.04
N ASN A 170 -7.03 -0.94 21.46
CA ASN A 170 -7.03 -2.21 22.17
C ASN A 170 -5.64 -2.76 22.51
N GLY A 171 -4.57 -1.99 22.22
CA GLY A 171 -3.19 -2.39 22.45
C GLY A 171 -2.52 -3.12 21.27
N ASP A 172 -3.21 -3.26 20.15
CA ASP A 172 -2.61 -3.73 18.90
C ASP A 172 -1.64 -2.68 18.35
N ASN A 173 -0.72 -3.11 17.47
CA ASN A 173 0.23 -2.20 16.84
C ASN A 173 -0.51 -1.16 15.99
N SER A 174 -0.02 0.07 16.00
CA SER A 174 -0.38 1.03 14.96
C SER A 174 0.38 0.73 13.66
N TYR A 175 -0.24 1.00 12.50
CA TYR A 175 0.37 0.66 11.22
C TYR A 175 -0.07 1.59 10.10
N LEU A 176 0.80 1.69 9.08
CA LEU A 176 0.44 2.26 7.79
C LEU A 176 -0.25 1.24 6.92
N HIS A 177 -1.26 1.72 6.22
CA HIS A 177 -1.96 1.02 5.16
C HIS A 177 -1.86 1.86 3.88
N LEU A 178 -1.24 1.32 2.85
CA LEU A 178 -1.18 1.92 1.53
C LEU A 178 -1.92 1.04 0.55
N PHE A 179 -3.20 1.34 0.32
CA PHE A 179 -4.05 0.65 -0.66
C PHE A 179 -5.33 1.45 -0.94
N ALA A 180 -6.25 0.91 -1.76
CA ALA A 180 -7.52 1.60 -2.03
C ALA A 180 -8.40 1.68 -0.76
N PRO A 181 -9.08 2.83 -0.50
CA PRO A 181 -10.03 2.94 0.60
C PRO A 181 -11.16 1.92 0.43
N GLY A 182 -11.52 1.25 1.49
CA GLY A 182 -12.54 0.19 1.47
C GLY A 182 -11.97 -1.22 1.48
N PHE A 183 -10.72 -1.40 1.07
CA PHE A 183 -10.02 -2.63 1.41
C PHE A 183 -9.75 -2.65 2.91
N VAL A 184 -10.29 -3.66 3.56
CA VAL A 184 -10.12 -3.87 5.01
C VAL A 184 -8.79 -4.58 5.29
N ASP A 185 -8.32 -5.32 4.31
CA ASP A 185 -7.02 -5.96 4.25
C ASP A 185 -5.91 -4.95 3.88
N VAL A 186 -4.68 -5.25 4.24
CA VAL A 186 -3.51 -4.41 3.98
C VAL A 186 -2.69 -5.00 2.85
N GLY A 187 -2.53 -4.27 1.74
CA GLY A 187 -1.67 -4.71 0.66
C GLY A 187 -0.18 -4.48 0.92
N LEU A 188 0.14 -3.33 1.53
CA LEU A 188 1.49 -2.88 1.84
C LEU A 188 1.45 -2.16 3.18
N GLY A 189 2.41 -2.43 4.07
CA GLY A 189 2.37 -1.83 5.40
C GLY A 189 3.73 -1.76 6.11
N LEU A 190 3.74 -0.91 7.12
CA LEU A 190 4.78 -0.80 8.13
C LEU A 190 4.10 -0.53 9.47
N ASN A 191 4.43 -1.30 10.51
CA ASN A 191 3.87 -1.08 11.84
C ASN A 191 4.85 -0.36 12.79
N ASP A 192 4.36 0.05 13.97
CA ASP A 192 5.15 0.76 14.99
C ASP A 192 6.21 -0.13 15.68
N LYS A 193 6.21 -1.43 15.40
CA LYS A 193 7.26 -2.37 15.81
C LYS A 193 8.32 -2.54 14.74
N GLN A 194 8.28 -1.70 13.71
CA GLN A 194 9.25 -1.70 12.61
C GLN A 194 9.23 -3.01 11.79
N ILE A 195 8.06 -3.63 11.63
CA ILE A 195 7.85 -4.75 10.71
C ILE A 195 7.24 -4.19 9.43
N GLY A 196 7.98 -4.34 8.33
CA GLY A 196 7.52 -3.99 6.98
C GLY A 196 7.03 -5.22 6.22
N ILE A 197 5.98 -5.04 5.40
CA ILE A 197 5.45 -6.10 4.53
C ILE A 197 5.03 -5.56 3.18
N THR A 198 5.33 -6.34 2.13
CA THR A 198 4.77 -6.13 0.79
C THR A 198 4.06 -7.39 0.31
N TYR A 199 3.15 -7.20 -0.64
CA TYR A 199 2.34 -8.26 -1.23
C TYR A 199 2.49 -8.29 -2.74
N ASN A 200 2.83 -9.47 -3.25
CA ASN A 200 2.78 -9.78 -4.68
C ASN A 200 1.75 -10.89 -4.90
N VAL A 201 0.89 -10.72 -5.89
CA VAL A 201 -0.01 -11.78 -6.33
C VAL A 201 0.81 -13.01 -6.74
N GLY A 202 0.58 -14.14 -6.07
CA GLY A 202 1.06 -15.44 -6.49
C GLY A 202 0.04 -16.13 -7.41
N ARG A 203 0.49 -16.94 -8.34
CA ARG A 203 -0.38 -17.65 -9.30
C ARG A 203 -0.17 -19.16 -9.19
N PRO A 204 -0.80 -19.80 -8.18
CA PRO A 204 -0.72 -21.26 -8.05
C PRO A 204 -1.57 -21.97 -9.12
N ASN A 205 -1.21 -23.19 -9.44
CA ASN A 205 -1.93 -24.03 -10.39
C ASN A 205 -3.31 -24.46 -9.89
N ASN A 206 -3.50 -24.45 -8.56
CA ASN A 206 -4.77 -24.77 -7.93
C ASN A 206 -5.18 -23.58 -7.05
N ASN A 207 -6.31 -22.98 -7.39
CA ASN A 207 -6.87 -21.83 -6.71
C ASN A 207 -8.25 -22.18 -6.13
N PRO A 208 -8.31 -22.81 -4.94
CA PRO A 208 -9.60 -22.98 -4.29
C PRO A 208 -10.23 -21.62 -3.98
N LEU A 209 -11.55 -21.56 -4.11
CA LEU A 209 -12.32 -20.38 -3.66
C LEU A 209 -12.56 -20.39 -2.15
N GLU A 210 -12.31 -21.54 -1.52
CA GLU A 210 -12.48 -21.74 -0.09
C GLU A 210 -11.18 -21.42 0.64
N GLY A 211 -11.26 -20.74 1.78
CA GLY A 211 -10.13 -20.39 2.61
C GLY A 211 -10.01 -18.88 2.86
N LEU A 212 -9.10 -18.51 3.74
CA LEU A 212 -8.87 -17.12 4.11
C LEU A 212 -8.17 -16.36 2.96
N PRO A 213 -8.67 -15.19 2.53
CA PRO A 213 -7.92 -14.36 1.60
C PRO A 213 -6.54 -14.00 2.15
N PRO A 214 -5.44 -14.21 1.40
CA PRO A 214 -4.08 -14.03 1.95
C PRO A 214 -3.80 -12.62 2.48
N LEU A 215 -4.42 -11.58 1.91
CA LEU A 215 -4.26 -10.18 2.33
C LEU A 215 -4.82 -9.91 3.74
N VAL A 216 -5.79 -10.71 4.19
CA VAL A 216 -6.29 -10.66 5.58
C VAL A 216 -5.15 -10.95 6.57
N MET A 217 -4.27 -11.90 6.20
CA MET A 217 -3.11 -12.24 7.04
C MET A 217 -2.09 -11.10 7.11
N VAL A 218 -1.91 -10.33 6.02
CA VAL A 218 -1.04 -9.13 6.04
C VAL A 218 -1.49 -8.15 7.12
N ARG A 219 -2.79 -7.88 7.17
CA ARG A 219 -3.34 -7.01 8.21
C ARG A 219 -3.09 -7.58 9.60
N TYR A 220 -3.32 -8.87 9.80
CA TYR A 220 -3.10 -9.53 11.08
C TYR A 220 -1.63 -9.41 11.53
N VAL A 221 -0.69 -9.60 10.60
CA VAL A 221 0.74 -9.37 10.84
C VAL A 221 1.00 -7.92 11.26
N MET A 222 0.42 -6.94 10.56
CA MET A 222 0.60 -5.52 10.92
C MET A 222 0.06 -5.21 12.31
N GLU A 223 -1.08 -5.76 12.68
CA GLU A 223 -1.70 -5.55 13.99
C GLU A 223 -0.93 -6.22 15.15
N LYS A 224 -0.26 -7.34 14.91
CA LYS A 224 0.22 -8.22 16.00
C LYS A 224 1.73 -8.42 16.04
N ALA A 225 2.42 -8.47 14.89
CA ALA A 225 3.83 -8.88 14.84
C ALA A 225 4.74 -7.80 15.42
N SER A 226 5.69 -8.24 16.25
CA SER A 226 6.75 -7.41 16.81
C SER A 226 8.15 -7.87 16.39
N THR A 227 8.27 -9.06 15.77
CA THR A 227 9.52 -9.60 15.21
C THR A 227 9.26 -10.27 13.87
N LEU A 228 10.33 -10.52 13.09
CA LEU A 228 10.22 -11.27 11.83
C LEU A 228 9.66 -12.68 12.05
N GLU A 229 10.10 -13.36 13.09
CA GLU A 229 9.67 -14.72 13.44
C GLU A 229 8.19 -14.76 13.80
N GLU A 230 7.69 -13.79 14.59
CA GLU A 230 6.25 -13.66 14.85
C GLU A 230 5.46 -13.42 13.56
N ALA A 231 5.96 -12.53 12.68
CA ALA A 231 5.31 -12.27 11.40
C ALA A 231 5.23 -13.52 10.51
N ILE A 232 6.28 -14.34 10.49
CA ILE A 232 6.33 -15.61 9.77
C ILE A 232 5.39 -16.63 10.42
N SER A 233 5.39 -16.74 11.75
CA SER A 233 4.61 -17.76 12.46
C SER A 233 3.11 -17.64 12.18
N TYR A 234 2.57 -16.43 11.99
CA TYR A 234 1.16 -16.27 11.65
C TYR A 234 0.77 -16.96 10.34
N PHE A 235 1.67 -17.08 9.38
CA PHE A 235 1.40 -17.83 8.14
C PHE A 235 1.61 -19.34 8.33
N THR A 236 2.69 -19.74 8.99
CA THR A 236 3.02 -21.17 9.17
C THR A 236 2.07 -21.84 10.15
N ASP A 237 1.79 -21.22 11.29
CA ASP A 237 0.89 -21.76 12.30
C ASP A 237 -0.54 -21.88 11.76
N PHE A 238 -1.00 -20.90 10.95
CA PHE A 238 -2.29 -20.95 10.29
C PHE A 238 -2.48 -22.20 9.43
N ILE A 239 -1.44 -22.59 8.66
CA ILE A 239 -1.43 -23.82 7.86
C ILE A 239 -1.30 -25.06 8.75
N ASP A 240 -0.42 -25.03 9.75
CA ASP A 240 -0.18 -26.14 10.66
C ASP A 240 -1.41 -26.49 11.52
N GLU A 241 -2.27 -25.50 11.78
CA GLU A 241 -3.59 -25.69 12.43
C GLU A 241 -4.63 -26.34 11.50
N GLY A 242 -4.29 -26.60 10.24
CA GLY A 242 -5.16 -27.21 9.24
C GLY A 242 -6.07 -26.24 8.50
N ASN A 243 -5.80 -24.94 8.61
CA ASN A 243 -6.49 -23.92 7.84
C ASN A 243 -5.93 -23.82 6.41
N SER A 244 -6.64 -23.12 5.53
CA SER A 244 -6.21 -22.92 4.15
C SER A 244 -6.40 -21.47 3.70
N PHE A 245 -5.54 -21.03 2.77
CA PHE A 245 -5.72 -19.80 2.02
C PHE A 245 -6.57 -20.06 0.78
N GLY A 246 -7.53 -19.18 0.53
CA GLY A 246 -8.37 -19.20 -0.66
C GLY A 246 -8.02 -18.09 -1.64
N TYR A 247 -8.70 -18.05 -2.76
CA TYR A 247 -8.65 -16.96 -3.76
C TYR A 247 -7.29 -16.71 -4.40
N GLY A 248 -6.46 -17.71 -4.52
CA GLY A 248 -5.15 -17.62 -5.13
C GLY A 248 -4.02 -17.75 -4.11
N GLY A 249 -2.82 -17.57 -4.60
CA GLY A 249 -1.63 -17.54 -3.77
C GLY A 249 -1.09 -16.13 -3.58
N ALA A 250 -0.16 -16.02 -2.66
CA ALA A 250 0.50 -14.77 -2.36
C ALA A 250 1.99 -14.98 -2.11
N ILE A 251 2.76 -13.94 -2.38
CA ILE A 251 4.18 -13.87 -2.08
C ILE A 251 4.39 -12.59 -1.27
N PHE A 252 4.82 -12.73 -0.03
CA PHE A 252 5.09 -11.64 0.87
C PHE A 252 6.58 -11.45 1.07
N LEU A 253 7.07 -10.21 1.05
CA LEU A 253 8.37 -9.88 1.60
C LEU A 253 8.16 -9.21 2.95
N LEU A 254 8.84 -9.72 3.96
CA LEU A 254 8.83 -9.26 5.34
C LEU A 254 10.20 -8.72 5.70
N VAL A 255 10.24 -7.61 6.42
CA VAL A 255 11.47 -7.00 6.95
C VAL A 255 11.26 -6.62 8.41
N ASP A 256 12.16 -7.04 9.29
CA ASP A 256 12.32 -6.46 10.62
C ASP A 256 13.50 -5.47 10.58
N TYR A 257 13.17 -4.18 10.70
CA TYR A 257 14.18 -3.12 10.61
C TYR A 257 15.03 -2.98 11.88
N LYS A 258 14.68 -3.64 12.99
CA LYS A 258 15.45 -3.55 14.24
C LYS A 258 16.75 -4.33 14.15
N ASP A 259 16.75 -5.46 13.46
CA ASP A 259 17.91 -6.32 13.26
C ASP A 259 18.29 -6.50 11.79
N ASN A 260 17.54 -5.86 10.87
CA ASN A 260 17.72 -5.93 9.42
C ASN A 260 17.51 -7.33 8.84
N SER A 261 16.76 -8.18 9.54
CA SER A 261 16.37 -9.48 9.02
C SER A 261 15.24 -9.39 8.01
N MET A 262 15.18 -10.34 7.09
CA MET A 262 14.18 -10.35 6.02
C MET A 262 13.82 -11.76 5.59
N ALA A 263 12.57 -11.96 5.18
CA ALA A 263 12.08 -13.23 4.68
C ALA A 263 11.08 -13.03 3.53
N LYS A 264 10.97 -14.05 2.68
CA LYS A 264 9.92 -14.25 1.70
C LYS A 264 9.03 -15.38 2.16
N VAL A 265 7.75 -15.11 2.32
CA VAL A 265 6.72 -16.08 2.63
C VAL A 265 5.86 -16.28 1.41
N GLN A 266 5.78 -17.49 0.90
CA GLN A 266 4.95 -17.88 -0.24
C GLN A 266 3.85 -18.78 0.27
N VAL A 267 2.59 -18.45 -0.05
CA VAL A 267 1.42 -19.23 0.37
C VAL A 267 0.57 -19.63 -0.81
N LYS A 268 0.05 -20.85 -0.77
CA LYS A 268 -0.94 -21.39 -1.71
C LYS A 268 -1.81 -22.41 -0.98
N SER A 269 -3.13 -22.25 -1.04
CA SER A 269 -4.07 -23.18 -0.41
C SER A 269 -3.62 -23.60 1.01
N ASP A 270 -3.14 -24.80 1.15
CA ASP A 270 -2.74 -25.49 2.39
C ASP A 270 -1.21 -25.65 2.53
N ASP A 271 -0.43 -24.82 1.83
CA ASP A 271 1.03 -24.94 1.81
C ASP A 271 1.71 -23.57 1.93
N CYS A 272 2.79 -23.51 2.66
CA CYS A 272 3.57 -22.30 2.94
C CYS A 272 5.06 -22.59 2.84
N LYS A 273 5.79 -21.72 2.15
CA LYS A 273 7.25 -21.76 2.10
C LYS A 273 7.86 -20.47 2.58
N VAL A 274 8.82 -20.60 3.48
CA VAL A 274 9.63 -19.48 3.99
C VAL A 274 11.04 -19.56 3.41
N THR A 275 11.53 -18.42 2.92
CA THR A 275 12.91 -18.27 2.45
C THR A 275 13.48 -16.99 3.08
N TYR A 276 14.58 -17.12 3.82
CA TYR A 276 15.25 -15.98 4.45
C TYR A 276 16.13 -15.22 3.45
N GLY A 277 16.40 -13.95 3.78
CA GLY A 277 17.33 -13.12 3.02
C GLY A 277 18.70 -13.80 2.90
N LYS A 278 19.33 -13.64 1.74
CA LYS A 278 20.63 -14.24 1.43
C LYS A 278 21.65 -13.17 1.05
N GLN A 279 22.91 -13.51 1.24
CA GLN A 279 23.99 -12.61 0.84
C GLN A 279 24.00 -12.42 -0.69
N LEU A 280 23.95 -11.17 -1.13
CA LEU A 280 24.11 -10.77 -2.54
C LEU A 280 25.58 -10.58 -2.87
N LYS A 281 26.28 -9.83 -2.03
CA LYS A 281 27.71 -9.60 -2.00
C LYS A 281 28.15 -9.26 -0.56
N GLU A 282 29.44 -9.09 -0.32
CA GLU A 282 29.95 -8.79 1.02
C GLU A 282 29.24 -7.55 1.62
N GLY A 283 28.69 -7.71 2.81
CA GLY A 283 27.96 -6.66 3.55
C GLY A 283 26.58 -6.31 2.99
N VAL A 284 26.06 -7.06 2.01
CA VAL A 284 24.74 -6.82 1.42
C VAL A 284 23.89 -8.08 1.46
N THR A 285 22.76 -8.02 2.16
CA THR A 285 21.75 -9.08 2.19
C THR A 285 20.53 -8.64 1.39
N TYR A 286 19.88 -9.56 0.69
CA TYR A 286 18.69 -9.26 -0.10
C TYR A 286 17.67 -10.39 -0.11
N ILE A 287 16.46 -10.05 -0.52
CA ILE A 287 15.42 -10.96 -0.95
C ILE A 287 14.55 -10.26 -2.02
N ALA A 288 13.96 -11.02 -2.93
CA ALA A 288 13.18 -10.44 -4.02
C ALA A 288 12.04 -11.35 -4.47
N SER A 289 11.06 -10.78 -5.17
CA SER A 289 9.95 -11.50 -5.79
C SER A 289 9.30 -10.71 -6.94
N THR A 290 8.65 -11.45 -7.83
CA THR A 290 7.66 -10.95 -8.77
C THR A 290 6.35 -11.73 -8.55
N ASN A 291 5.67 -12.22 -9.60
CA ASN A 291 4.36 -12.86 -9.45
C ASN A 291 4.36 -14.39 -9.66
N HIS A 292 5.51 -15.00 -9.81
CA HIS A 292 5.64 -16.47 -9.86
C HIS A 292 6.29 -16.99 -8.60
N PHE A 293 5.91 -18.18 -8.19
CA PHE A 293 6.51 -18.87 -7.05
C PHE A 293 7.92 -19.38 -7.38
N ASP A 294 8.72 -19.63 -6.37
CA ASP A 294 10.00 -20.31 -6.53
C ASP A 294 9.77 -21.71 -7.14
N GLU A 295 10.69 -22.13 -8.02
CA GLU A 295 10.59 -23.40 -8.76
C GLU A 295 10.48 -24.62 -7.82
N ASP A 296 11.13 -24.57 -6.67
CA ASP A 296 11.10 -25.65 -5.66
C ASP A 296 9.87 -25.62 -4.75
N PHE A 297 8.97 -24.62 -4.91
CA PHE A 297 7.69 -24.55 -4.20
C PHE A 297 6.49 -24.82 -5.11
N SER A 298 6.43 -24.15 -6.26
CA SER A 298 5.37 -24.34 -7.24
C SER A 298 5.93 -24.09 -8.65
N PRO A 299 6.58 -25.11 -9.25
CA PRO A 299 7.17 -24.98 -10.58
C PRO A 299 6.09 -24.70 -11.62
N LEU A 300 6.38 -23.79 -12.56
CA LEU A 300 5.51 -23.53 -13.68
C LEU A 300 5.59 -24.64 -14.70
N SER A 301 4.43 -25.16 -15.17
CA SER A 301 4.41 -25.98 -16.36
C SER A 301 4.83 -25.17 -17.61
N PRO A 302 5.21 -25.84 -18.73
CA PRO A 302 5.52 -25.12 -19.97
C PRO A 302 4.37 -24.23 -20.46
N GLU A 303 3.13 -24.66 -20.31
CA GLU A 303 1.94 -23.91 -20.71
C GLU A 303 1.74 -22.67 -19.81
N GLU A 304 1.95 -22.80 -18.51
CA GLU A 304 1.84 -21.70 -17.57
C GLU A 304 2.95 -20.68 -17.78
N ALA A 305 4.19 -21.13 -17.99
CA ALA A 305 5.33 -20.27 -18.28
C ALA A 305 5.10 -19.47 -19.59
N ALA A 306 4.36 -20.02 -20.54
CA ALA A 306 4.00 -19.36 -21.80
C ALA A 306 2.80 -18.39 -21.68
N SER A 307 2.16 -18.27 -20.53
CA SER A 307 1.10 -17.29 -20.33
C SER A 307 1.68 -15.85 -20.28
N SER A 308 0.93 -14.87 -20.81
CA SER A 308 1.38 -13.47 -20.86
C SER A 308 1.77 -12.91 -19.49
N SER A 309 1.02 -13.28 -18.45
CA SER A 309 1.29 -12.84 -17.09
C SER A 309 2.56 -13.45 -16.48
N ASN A 310 2.85 -14.74 -16.77
CA ASN A 310 4.08 -15.36 -16.32
C ASN A 310 5.29 -14.94 -17.16
N ILE A 311 5.14 -14.73 -18.47
CA ILE A 311 6.18 -14.11 -19.31
C ILE A 311 6.61 -12.77 -18.72
N SER A 312 5.66 -11.91 -18.37
CA SER A 312 5.96 -10.63 -17.72
C SER A 312 6.64 -10.81 -16.37
N SER A 313 6.16 -11.74 -15.55
CA SER A 313 6.73 -12.00 -14.22
C SER A 313 8.17 -12.49 -14.33
N LEU A 314 8.44 -13.44 -15.20
CA LEU A 314 9.78 -14.00 -15.45
C LEU A 314 10.74 -12.96 -16.05
N ALA A 315 10.27 -12.13 -16.98
CA ALA A 315 11.09 -11.07 -17.56
C ALA A 315 11.52 -10.03 -16.53
N ARG A 316 10.59 -9.56 -15.69
CA ARG A 316 10.89 -8.62 -14.59
C ARG A 316 11.82 -9.23 -13.55
N TRP A 317 11.63 -10.51 -13.22
CA TRP A 317 12.55 -11.25 -12.35
C TRP A 317 13.96 -11.33 -12.93
N ALA A 318 14.09 -11.75 -14.20
CA ALA A 318 15.38 -11.84 -14.86
C ALA A 318 16.10 -10.48 -14.88
N ARG A 319 15.37 -9.40 -15.20
CA ARG A 319 15.95 -8.06 -15.20
C ARG A 319 16.37 -7.61 -13.79
N LEU A 320 15.52 -7.85 -12.79
CA LEU A 320 15.87 -7.53 -11.40
C LEU A 320 17.12 -8.27 -10.93
N MET A 321 17.25 -9.56 -11.27
CA MET A 321 18.44 -10.37 -10.94
C MET A 321 19.67 -9.97 -11.73
N GLU A 322 19.52 -9.33 -12.87
CA GLU A 322 20.61 -8.75 -13.64
C GLU A 322 21.14 -7.45 -13.00
N ILE A 323 20.24 -6.50 -12.70
CA ILE A 323 20.63 -5.15 -12.29
C ILE A 323 20.95 -5.03 -10.79
N LEU A 324 20.27 -5.79 -9.94
CA LEU A 324 20.44 -5.68 -8.49
C LEU A 324 21.89 -5.96 -8.04
N PRO A 325 22.61 -6.99 -8.53
CA PRO A 325 23.99 -7.25 -8.15
C PRO A 325 25.00 -6.20 -8.67
N GLN A 326 24.62 -5.44 -9.70
CA GLN A 326 25.52 -4.45 -10.35
C GLN A 326 25.61 -3.15 -9.56
N GLN A 327 24.70 -2.89 -8.64
CA GLN A 327 24.71 -1.66 -7.86
C GLN A 327 25.95 -1.58 -6.94
N GLU A 328 26.58 -0.42 -6.88
CA GLU A 328 27.69 -0.17 -5.96
C GLU A 328 27.19 0.19 -4.56
N ILE A 329 26.14 0.98 -4.49
CA ILE A 329 25.49 1.46 -3.27
C ILE A 329 24.03 0.96 -3.27
N TYR A 330 23.49 0.68 -2.11
CA TYR A 330 22.09 0.32 -1.92
C TYR A 330 21.48 1.31 -0.93
N ASP A 331 21.08 2.45 -1.45
CA ASP A 331 20.39 3.52 -0.74
C ASP A 331 18.98 3.75 -1.34
N LEU A 332 18.32 4.82 -0.92
CA LEU A 332 16.99 5.16 -1.39
C LEU A 332 16.94 5.43 -2.89
N ASP A 333 17.90 6.19 -3.40
CA ASP A 333 17.95 6.59 -4.82
C ASP A 333 18.14 5.36 -5.69
N THR A 334 19.05 4.46 -5.33
CA THR A 334 19.25 3.17 -5.99
C THR A 334 17.99 2.30 -5.99
N CYS A 335 17.21 2.30 -4.89
CA CYS A 335 15.94 1.58 -4.85
C CYS A 335 14.95 2.13 -5.88
N PHE A 336 14.84 3.45 -6.00
CA PHE A 336 13.97 4.07 -7.01
C PHE A 336 14.50 3.90 -8.44
N GLU A 337 15.81 3.94 -8.66
CA GLU A 337 16.42 3.64 -9.96
C GLU A 337 16.06 2.22 -10.43
N ILE A 338 16.20 1.23 -9.56
CA ILE A 338 15.81 -0.17 -9.85
C ILE A 338 14.31 -0.28 -10.16
N LEU A 339 13.45 0.34 -9.34
CA LEU A 339 12.00 0.30 -9.53
C LEU A 339 11.53 1.09 -10.76
N SER A 340 12.33 2.05 -11.23
CA SER A 340 12.11 2.84 -12.44
C SER A 340 12.66 2.19 -13.71
N ASP A 341 13.41 1.08 -13.60
CA ASP A 341 14.08 0.46 -14.74
C ASP A 341 13.09 -0.07 -15.77
N HIS A 342 13.30 0.32 -16.99
CA HIS A 342 12.58 -0.13 -18.19
C HIS A 342 13.53 -0.56 -19.32
N GLY A 343 14.84 -0.68 -19.03
CA GLY A 343 15.88 -0.97 -20.03
C GLY A 343 16.13 0.21 -20.95
N ASP A 344 16.67 -0.08 -22.15
CA ASP A 344 17.05 0.94 -23.12
C ASP A 344 15.87 1.42 -24.00
N GLY A 345 14.67 0.88 -23.82
CA GLY A 345 13.48 1.18 -24.62
C GLY A 345 12.34 1.76 -23.81
N ASP A 346 11.21 2.00 -24.47
CA ASP A 346 9.99 2.43 -23.80
C ASP A 346 9.50 1.36 -22.78
N PRO A 347 8.90 1.77 -21.67
CA PRO A 347 8.30 0.85 -20.71
C PRO A 347 7.23 -0.04 -21.36
N THR A 348 7.23 -1.32 -21.00
CA THR A 348 6.29 -2.33 -21.52
C THR A 348 5.63 -3.11 -20.40
N ASN A 349 4.82 -4.09 -20.73
CA ASN A 349 4.30 -5.06 -19.75
C ASN A 349 5.38 -5.92 -19.08
N ASN A 350 6.55 -6.02 -19.69
CA ASN A 350 7.64 -6.91 -19.26
C ASN A 350 8.79 -6.19 -18.56
N THR A 351 8.69 -4.89 -18.37
CA THR A 351 9.71 -4.06 -17.68
C THR A 351 9.37 -3.93 -16.19
N ILE A 352 10.32 -3.60 -15.33
CA ILE A 352 10.11 -3.38 -13.88
C ILE A 352 9.19 -2.18 -13.68
N SER A 353 9.48 -1.05 -14.31
CA SER A 353 8.55 0.07 -14.44
C SER A 353 7.66 -0.19 -15.65
N ARG A 354 6.36 -0.40 -15.44
CA ARG A 354 5.45 -0.89 -16.48
C ARG A 354 4.61 0.21 -17.11
N LYS A 355 4.51 0.19 -18.43
CA LYS A 355 3.58 0.97 -19.23
C LYS A 355 3.12 0.13 -20.43
N GLY A 356 2.24 -0.81 -20.17
CA GLY A 356 1.65 -1.66 -21.20
C GLY A 356 0.37 -1.09 -21.78
N THR A 357 -0.30 -1.87 -22.62
CA THR A 357 -1.59 -1.48 -23.23
C THR A 357 -2.68 -1.32 -22.19
N ASN A 358 -2.74 -2.24 -21.22
CA ASN A 358 -3.81 -2.30 -20.22
C ASN A 358 -3.28 -2.24 -18.78
N THR A 359 -1.96 -2.27 -18.58
CA THR A 359 -1.32 -2.33 -17.26
C THR A 359 -0.29 -1.22 -17.14
N VAL A 360 -0.26 -0.61 -15.98
CA VAL A 360 0.68 0.46 -15.63
C VAL A 360 1.14 0.31 -14.19
N THR A 361 2.37 0.71 -13.89
CA THR A 361 2.79 0.88 -12.49
C THR A 361 2.01 2.04 -11.89
N THR A 362 1.21 1.76 -10.87
CA THR A 362 0.31 2.74 -10.26
C THR A 362 0.88 3.36 -9.00
N ILE A 363 1.65 2.60 -8.25
CA ILE A 363 2.31 3.05 -7.02
C ILE A 363 3.68 2.39 -6.96
N THR A 364 4.71 3.20 -6.72
CA THR A 364 6.03 2.74 -6.32
C THR A 364 6.28 3.18 -4.89
N ASN A 365 6.76 2.29 -4.04
CA ASN A 365 7.05 2.62 -2.65
C ASN A 365 8.35 1.99 -2.15
N VAL A 366 9.01 2.71 -1.25
CA VAL A 366 10.17 2.23 -0.50
C VAL A 366 9.94 2.53 0.97
N PHE A 367 9.90 1.49 1.79
CA PHE A 367 9.83 1.58 3.25
C PHE A 367 11.24 1.54 3.84
N THR A 368 11.43 2.30 4.90
CA THR A 368 12.53 2.20 5.86
C THR A 368 11.97 1.96 7.25
N ALA A 369 12.79 1.93 8.27
CA ALA A 369 12.37 1.69 9.67
C ALA A 369 11.25 2.62 10.18
N ASP A 370 11.19 3.84 9.69
CA ASP A 370 10.29 4.90 10.17
C ASP A 370 9.74 5.80 9.06
N LYS A 371 9.96 5.45 7.79
CA LYS A 371 9.55 6.28 6.65
C LYS A 371 8.98 5.45 5.51
N LEU A 372 8.05 6.07 4.81
CA LEU A 372 7.58 5.63 3.50
C LEU A 372 7.93 6.71 2.48
N TYR A 373 8.59 6.31 1.41
CA TYR A 373 8.79 7.11 0.20
C TYR A 373 7.95 6.48 -0.90
N TYR A 374 7.17 7.28 -1.62
CA TYR A 374 6.35 6.72 -2.69
C TYR A 374 6.15 7.69 -3.85
N THR A 375 5.82 7.14 -5.03
CA THR A 375 5.35 7.88 -6.20
C THR A 375 3.98 7.35 -6.61
N GLN A 376 3.17 8.20 -7.22
CA GLN A 376 1.92 7.83 -7.87
C GLN A 376 2.13 7.78 -9.39
N GLY A 377 1.60 6.74 -10.03
CA GLY A 377 1.84 6.51 -11.45
C GLY A 377 3.22 5.90 -11.71
N ILE A 378 3.69 6.07 -12.93
CA ILE A 378 4.94 5.49 -13.43
C ILE A 378 6.12 6.19 -12.76
N PRO A 379 7.00 5.47 -12.04
CA PRO A 379 7.98 6.10 -11.15
C PRO A 379 8.98 6.99 -11.87
N HIS A 380 9.52 6.60 -13.04
CA HIS A 380 10.45 7.45 -13.78
C HIS A 380 9.78 8.73 -14.31
N GLU A 381 8.53 8.66 -14.80
CA GLU A 381 7.79 9.83 -15.25
C GLU A 381 7.48 10.77 -14.08
N TYR A 382 7.11 10.21 -12.93
CA TYR A 382 6.88 10.98 -11.71
C TYR A 382 8.14 11.74 -11.26
N LEU A 383 9.27 11.03 -11.16
CA LEU A 383 10.54 11.61 -10.71
C LEU A 383 11.09 12.64 -11.71
N GLU A 384 10.88 12.45 -13.01
CA GLU A 384 11.26 13.44 -14.03
C GLU A 384 10.51 14.78 -13.83
N VAL A 385 9.24 14.72 -13.45
CA VAL A 385 8.39 15.92 -13.27
C VAL A 385 8.60 16.58 -11.91
N TYR A 386 8.71 15.78 -10.83
CA TYR A 386 8.67 16.28 -9.46
C TYR A 386 10.02 16.22 -8.73
N GLY A 387 11.00 15.53 -9.28
CA GLY A 387 12.36 15.39 -8.75
C GLY A 387 12.49 14.35 -7.64
N ASP A 388 11.63 14.41 -6.62
CA ASP A 388 11.72 13.58 -5.41
C ASP A 388 10.43 12.77 -5.16
N PRO A 389 10.51 11.56 -4.58
CA PRO A 389 9.34 10.83 -4.11
C PRO A 389 8.66 11.57 -2.94
N ILE A 390 7.38 11.28 -2.74
CA ILE A 390 6.63 11.80 -1.60
C ILE A 390 7.15 11.10 -0.34
N LEU A 391 7.58 11.88 0.65
CA LEU A 391 8.04 11.38 1.95
C LEU A 391 6.90 11.42 2.97
N ILE A 392 6.64 10.29 3.63
CA ILE A 392 5.84 10.17 4.84
C ILE A 392 6.75 9.71 5.98
N ASP A 393 6.89 10.55 6.99
CA ASP A 393 7.59 10.20 8.23
C ASP A 393 6.57 9.64 9.24
N LEU A 394 6.82 8.43 9.72
CA LEU A 394 5.94 7.69 10.61
C LEU A 394 6.24 7.93 12.09
N ASN A 395 7.33 8.61 12.37
CA ASN A 395 7.69 8.95 13.73
C ASN A 395 7.00 10.27 14.13
N PRO A 396 5.88 10.24 14.87
CA PRO A 396 5.15 11.44 15.24
C PRO A 396 6.00 12.42 16.08
N THR A 397 7.11 11.96 16.66
CA THR A 397 8.03 12.82 17.39
C THR A 397 8.83 13.77 16.48
N ARG A 398 8.71 13.63 15.16
CA ARG A 398 9.37 14.49 14.16
C ARG A 398 8.44 15.53 13.51
N CYS A 399 7.23 15.70 14.00
CA CYS A 399 6.41 16.84 13.61
C CYS A 399 7.03 18.14 14.14
N LEU A 400 7.34 19.07 13.24
CA LEU A 400 7.99 20.33 13.60
C LEU A 400 7.19 21.10 14.66
N VAL A 401 5.87 21.18 14.48
CA VAL A 401 4.97 21.85 15.44
C VAL A 401 4.96 21.13 16.79
N GLU A 402 4.94 19.81 16.80
CA GLU A 402 4.99 19.01 18.02
C GLU A 402 6.34 19.14 18.73
N SER A 403 7.42 19.21 17.97
CA SER A 403 8.76 19.44 18.54
C SER A 403 8.92 20.81 19.18
N LEU A 404 8.12 21.80 18.73
CA LEU A 404 8.11 23.16 19.25
C LEU A 404 7.21 23.34 20.47
N TYR A 405 6.01 22.72 20.45
CA TYR A 405 4.95 22.98 21.43
C TYR A 405 4.54 21.78 22.28
N GLY A 406 4.93 20.56 21.89
CA GLY A 406 4.41 19.31 22.44
C GLY A 406 3.16 18.82 21.71
N GLU A 407 2.96 17.52 21.70
CA GLU A 407 1.87 16.84 20.96
C GLU A 407 0.48 17.30 21.40
N ASP A 408 0.25 17.35 22.71
CA ASP A 408 -1.07 17.67 23.31
C ASP A 408 -1.30 19.17 23.53
N SER A 409 -0.40 20.03 23.04
CA SER A 409 -0.57 21.46 23.26
C SER A 409 -1.75 22.04 22.49
N GLU A 410 -2.46 22.99 23.09
CA GLU A 410 -3.53 23.74 22.42
C GLU A 410 -3.06 24.33 21.08
N LYS A 411 -1.80 24.78 20.99
CA LYS A 411 -1.23 25.36 19.77
C LYS A 411 -1.07 24.31 18.69
N THR A 412 -0.63 23.09 19.02
CA THR A 412 -0.53 21.97 18.08
C THR A 412 -1.91 21.61 17.53
N GLN A 413 -2.92 21.51 18.37
CA GLN A 413 -4.29 21.21 17.96
C GLN A 413 -4.87 22.30 17.05
N VAL A 414 -4.64 23.58 17.36
CA VAL A 414 -5.08 24.71 16.52
C VAL A 414 -4.42 24.67 15.15
N LEU A 415 -3.11 24.39 15.06
CA LEU A 415 -2.40 24.29 13.78
C LEU A 415 -2.82 23.07 12.96
N ARG A 416 -3.09 21.93 13.61
CA ARG A 416 -3.70 20.76 12.94
C ARG A 416 -5.07 21.11 12.35
N LYS A 417 -5.91 21.76 13.12
CA LYS A 417 -7.24 22.21 12.64
C LYS A 417 -7.12 23.21 11.49
N PHE A 418 -6.17 24.13 11.55
CA PHE A 418 -5.89 25.07 10.45
C PHE A 418 -5.47 24.34 9.16
N ARG A 419 -4.61 23.35 9.28
CA ARG A 419 -4.24 22.46 8.17
C ARG A 419 -5.48 21.80 7.56
N ASP A 420 -6.32 21.18 8.40
CA ASP A 420 -7.42 20.32 7.96
C ASP A 420 -8.64 21.14 7.46
N ASP A 421 -8.96 22.24 8.12
CA ASP A 421 -10.17 23.03 7.83
C ASP A 421 -9.93 24.16 6.81
N VAL A 422 -8.68 24.60 6.65
CA VAL A 422 -8.34 25.77 5.82
C VAL A 422 -7.40 25.40 4.69
N LEU A 423 -6.18 24.95 5.01
CA LEU A 423 -5.16 24.70 3.98
C LEU A 423 -5.56 23.56 3.05
N SER A 424 -6.15 22.49 3.56
CA SER A 424 -6.57 21.34 2.74
C SER A 424 -7.67 21.68 1.70
N LYS A 425 -8.28 22.86 1.79
CA LYS A 425 -9.40 23.27 0.91
C LYS A 425 -8.94 24.02 -0.36
N THR A 426 -7.69 24.43 -0.43
CA THR A 426 -7.13 25.15 -1.58
C THR A 426 -5.94 24.42 -2.17
N THR A 427 -5.64 24.67 -3.44
CA THR A 427 -4.48 24.09 -4.12
C THR A 427 -3.18 24.56 -3.46
N GLU A 428 -3.03 25.86 -3.24
CA GLU A 428 -1.86 26.47 -2.59
C GLU A 428 -1.69 25.98 -1.15
N GLY A 429 -2.78 25.76 -0.43
CA GLY A 429 -2.75 25.21 0.92
C GLY A 429 -2.30 23.74 0.94
N LYS A 430 -2.71 22.94 -0.04
CA LYS A 430 -2.21 21.56 -0.20
C LYS A 430 -0.72 21.52 -0.49
N GLU A 431 -0.21 22.40 -1.36
CA GLU A 431 1.23 22.55 -1.64
C GLU A 431 2.02 22.93 -0.38
N LEU A 432 1.50 23.85 0.43
CA LEU A 432 2.10 24.22 1.72
C LEU A 432 2.12 23.05 2.70
N ILE A 433 1.08 22.24 2.76
CA ILE A 433 1.05 21.00 3.58
C ILE A 433 2.14 20.02 3.12
N GLN A 434 2.28 19.83 1.81
CA GLN A 434 3.33 18.97 1.25
C GLN A 434 4.73 19.47 1.61
N LEU A 435 4.98 20.76 1.39
CA LEU A 435 6.25 21.39 1.72
C LEU A 435 6.57 21.25 3.22
N TYR A 436 5.56 21.47 4.07
CA TYR A 436 5.70 21.31 5.51
C TYR A 436 6.14 19.88 5.88
N TYR A 437 5.46 18.85 5.39
CA TYR A 437 5.82 17.47 5.71
C TYR A 437 7.15 17.03 5.12
N ARG A 438 7.51 17.52 3.94
CA ARG A 438 8.81 17.28 3.33
C ARG A 438 9.96 17.88 4.14
N LEU A 439 9.78 19.08 4.70
CA LEU A 439 10.84 19.79 5.44
C LEU A 439 10.85 19.47 6.93
N SER A 440 9.74 19.01 7.51
CA SER A 440 9.61 18.78 8.96
C SER A 440 10.69 17.88 9.54
N PRO A 441 11.03 16.71 8.98
CA PRO A 441 12.04 15.82 9.56
C PRO A 441 13.40 16.49 9.68
N SER A 442 13.90 17.08 8.60
CA SER A 442 15.18 17.78 8.59
C SER A 442 15.18 19.01 9.52
N SER A 443 14.04 19.72 9.57
CA SER A 443 13.88 20.87 10.46
C SER A 443 13.89 20.46 11.93
N VAL A 444 13.25 19.35 12.30
CA VAL A 444 13.27 18.84 13.68
C VAL A 444 14.67 18.43 14.10
N ASP A 445 15.43 17.76 13.24
CA ASP A 445 16.80 17.38 13.54
C ASP A 445 17.71 18.62 13.69
N LEU A 446 17.50 19.64 12.85
CA LEU A 446 18.19 20.92 12.99
C LEU A 446 17.85 21.61 14.32
N LEU A 447 16.56 21.65 14.70
CA LEU A 447 16.11 22.26 15.96
C LEU A 447 16.57 21.50 17.23
N LYS A 448 16.93 20.22 17.11
CA LYS A 448 17.58 19.49 18.22
C LYS A 448 19.00 20.00 18.50
N SER A 449 19.72 20.35 17.42
CA SER A 449 21.10 20.84 17.50
C SER A 449 21.19 22.35 17.71
N ASP A 450 20.19 23.13 17.32
CA ASP A 450 20.18 24.61 17.38
C ASP A 450 18.98 25.11 18.19
N GLN A 451 19.25 25.39 19.49
CA GLN A 451 18.23 25.87 20.43
C GLN A 451 17.84 27.34 20.18
N GLU A 452 18.72 28.13 19.56
CA GLU A 452 18.40 29.52 19.20
C GLU A 452 17.43 29.58 18.04
N LEU A 453 17.68 28.83 16.99
CA LEU A 453 16.76 28.67 15.86
C LEU A 453 15.39 28.13 16.31
N LYS A 454 15.39 27.16 17.26
CA LYS A 454 14.15 26.63 17.85
C LYS A 454 13.33 27.73 18.53
N ARG A 455 13.99 28.61 19.28
CA ARG A 455 13.34 29.72 19.97
C ARG A 455 12.77 30.74 18.97
N GLU A 456 13.57 31.13 17.97
CA GLU A 456 13.15 32.10 16.96
C GLU A 456 11.94 31.62 16.14
N LEU A 457 11.97 30.36 15.71
CA LEU A 457 10.85 29.76 14.98
C LEU A 457 9.57 29.69 15.82
N LYS A 458 9.72 29.39 17.12
CA LYS A 458 8.60 29.37 18.06
C LYS A 458 8.01 30.76 18.27
N GLU A 459 8.83 31.79 18.43
CA GLU A 459 8.41 33.18 18.55
C GLU A 459 7.68 33.66 17.28
N LEU A 460 8.20 33.32 16.10
CA LEU A 460 7.56 33.62 14.83
C LEU A 460 6.16 32.99 14.72
N LEU A 461 6.04 31.68 14.99
CA LEU A 461 4.75 31.01 14.96
C LEU A 461 3.76 31.56 16.01
N ASP A 462 4.26 31.95 17.19
CA ASP A 462 3.45 32.56 18.24
C ASP A 462 2.87 33.91 17.82
N GLU A 463 3.58 34.68 17.03
CA GLU A 463 3.10 35.95 16.46
C GLU A 463 1.88 35.74 15.52
N TYR A 464 1.90 34.66 14.72
CA TYR A 464 0.81 34.33 13.79
C TYR A 464 -0.36 33.57 14.43
N MET A 465 -0.17 32.97 15.60
CA MET A 465 -1.17 32.14 16.28
C MET A 465 -2.53 32.83 16.50
N PRO A 466 -2.61 34.14 16.88
CA PRO A 466 -3.90 34.81 17.02
C PRO A 466 -4.68 34.93 15.71
N MET A 467 -3.98 35.02 14.58
CA MET A 467 -4.60 35.05 13.25
C MET A 467 -5.16 33.65 12.90
N VAL A 468 -4.35 32.62 13.09
CA VAL A 468 -4.76 31.24 12.85
C VAL A 468 -5.98 30.87 13.70
N LYS A 469 -6.00 31.20 14.98
CA LYS A 469 -7.15 30.97 15.88
C LYS A 469 -8.44 31.67 15.43
N ARG A 470 -8.36 32.77 14.68
CA ARG A 470 -9.56 33.45 14.16
C ARG A 470 -10.14 32.75 12.94
N VAL A 471 -9.30 32.10 12.16
CA VAL A 471 -9.71 31.45 10.89
C VAL A 471 -10.26 30.05 11.14
N VAL A 472 -9.83 29.35 12.20
CA VAL A 472 -10.28 27.99 12.54
C VAL A 472 -11.45 27.95 13.54
N LYS A 473 -12.05 29.10 13.81
CA LYS A 473 -13.29 29.14 14.58
C LYS A 473 -14.42 28.69 13.67
#